data_3cd4a332958385ce0b88bbfad5587193
#
_entry.id   3cd4a332958385ce0b88bbfad5587193
#
_cell.length_a   1.000
_cell.length_b   1.000
_cell.length_c   1.000
_cell.angle_alpha   90.00
_cell.angle_beta   90.00
_cell.angle_gamma   90.00
#
_symmetry.space_group_name_H-M   'P 1'
#
loop_
_entity.id
_entity.type
_entity.pdbx_description
1 polymer ?
#
loop_
_entity_poly.entity_id
_entity_poly.type
_entity_poly.pdbx_seq_one_letter_code
_entity_poly.pdbx_strand_id
1 'polypeptide(L)'
;MKNLYKKKWIYLVLCIFFSVFFFNVLNHLRNSSNSKTFYYTPITPEQFGATGLGKELDTEALQKAINSGSHLVLKSGATYLIDKPLIINHSIKIETSKKNEKPAIILQKNKDSALIFKNDPVKSTYVKQTITPNQSYVVLESTEGMKIGDLLHLKSDKLWYWDNRHYLTKGELHKITKIQGNKVYLESPTSEYYKIKEGEKVTAIAYPERNLELYNISFKHPKPQNTTMLKINYTSNARMEGISVINSKMAGVLLNKTFHTYVSNSYVELGTTKDIKTGYGIQDYGGIGNVITTSTFKKVRRGVDFSGDTPSRYGTVSYSKAFGYKKDTLAVGNSGFGTHSTAEHILFENNYIENFNYAFVTRGNHISIRNNILKGFSRSFVATSYGDNVKIWDNMYESKNGSKLDYFAIIPRQYHGAFTATDNTINGLTGPFIKRNSKDLRYIHVSSNHTIP
;
A
#
# COMPACT_ATOMS: atom_id res chain seq x y z
N MET A 1 5.27 40.50 -31.36
CA MET A 1 4.79 39.26 -32.04
C MET A 1 5.73 38.07 -31.95
N LYS A 2 7.06 38.18 -32.04
CA LYS A 2 8.00 37.02 -32.01
C LYS A 2 8.00 36.21 -30.68
N ASN A 3 7.64 36.80 -29.52
CA ASN A 3 7.66 36.08 -28.24
C ASN A 3 6.39 35.23 -27.95
N LEU A 4 5.27 35.49 -28.63
CA LEU A 4 4.06 34.69 -28.50
C LEU A 4 4.17 33.33 -29.23
N TYR A 5 4.90 33.32 -30.37
CA TYR A 5 5.13 32.08 -31.13
C TYR A 5 6.09 31.11 -30.43
N LYS A 6 7.11 31.61 -29.73
CA LYS A 6 8.03 30.76 -28.96
C LYS A 6 7.31 30.06 -27.79
N LYS A 7 6.39 30.73 -27.08
CA LYS A 7 5.61 30.11 -26.02
C LYS A 7 4.66 29.02 -26.52
N LYS A 8 3.98 29.24 -27.66
CA LYS A 8 3.11 28.23 -28.27
C LYS A 8 3.86 26.96 -28.72
N TRP A 9 5.07 27.11 -29.25
CA TRP A 9 5.92 25.96 -29.63
C TRP A 9 6.40 25.15 -28.41
N ILE A 10 6.73 25.79 -27.30
CA ILE A 10 7.12 25.10 -26.07
C ILE A 10 5.94 24.29 -25.50
N TYR A 11 4.73 24.83 -25.51
CA TYR A 11 3.54 24.08 -25.07
C TYR A 11 3.20 22.91 -26.00
N LEU A 12 3.37 23.08 -27.31
CA LEU A 12 3.14 21.99 -28.27
C LEU A 12 4.16 20.85 -28.09
N VAL A 13 5.42 21.16 -27.88
CA VAL A 13 6.49 20.17 -27.63
C VAL A 13 6.26 19.48 -26.28
N LEU A 14 5.86 20.20 -25.23
CA LEU A 14 5.50 19.59 -23.95
C LEU A 14 4.27 18.68 -24.05
N CYS A 15 3.23 19.07 -24.79
CA CYS A 15 2.07 18.22 -25.03
C CYS A 15 2.42 16.94 -25.81
N ILE A 16 3.31 17.01 -26.79
CA ILE A 16 3.79 15.85 -27.55
C ILE A 16 4.64 14.94 -26.66
N PHE A 17 5.53 15.49 -25.83
CA PHE A 17 6.30 14.71 -24.86
C PHE A 17 5.40 14.03 -23.81
N PHE A 18 4.38 14.71 -23.30
CA PHE A 18 3.41 14.14 -22.36
C PHE A 18 2.57 13.02 -23.00
N SER A 19 2.13 13.20 -24.26
CA SER A 19 1.35 12.17 -24.96
C SER A 19 2.19 10.94 -25.29
N VAL A 20 3.45 11.10 -25.70
CA VAL A 20 4.38 10.00 -25.96
C VAL A 20 4.77 9.27 -24.67
N PHE A 21 4.98 10.00 -23.58
CA PHE A 21 5.23 9.40 -22.26
C PHE A 21 4.01 8.62 -21.76
N PHE A 22 2.80 9.19 -21.88
CA PHE A 22 1.54 8.52 -21.50
C PHE A 22 1.25 7.28 -22.36
N PHE A 23 1.55 7.36 -23.68
CA PHE A 23 1.41 6.24 -24.60
C PHE A 23 2.42 5.12 -24.31
N ASN A 24 3.65 5.46 -23.92
CA ASN A 24 4.65 4.47 -23.50
C ASN A 24 4.30 3.83 -22.13
N VAL A 25 3.76 4.59 -21.20
CA VAL A 25 3.27 4.06 -19.92
C VAL A 25 2.06 3.15 -20.14
N LEU A 26 1.10 3.54 -20.99
CA LEU A 26 -0.03 2.69 -21.36
C LEU A 26 0.39 1.43 -22.14
N ASN A 27 1.37 1.52 -23.02
CA ASN A 27 1.92 0.36 -23.71
C ASN A 27 2.75 -0.54 -22.77
N HIS A 28 3.46 0.03 -21.80
CA HIS A 28 4.15 -0.76 -20.78
C HIS A 28 3.15 -1.48 -19.87
N LEU A 29 2.04 -0.83 -19.50
CA LEU A 29 0.94 -1.45 -18.76
C LEU A 29 0.20 -2.51 -19.61
N ARG A 30 0.12 -2.31 -20.91
CA ARG A 30 -0.50 -3.25 -21.85
C ARG A 30 0.39 -4.44 -22.19
N ASN A 31 1.71 -4.22 -22.29
CA ASN A 31 2.69 -5.26 -22.56
C ASN A 31 3.13 -6.06 -21.34
N SER A 32 2.90 -5.54 -20.12
CA SER A 32 3.03 -6.35 -18.88
C SER A 32 1.93 -7.42 -18.76
N SER A 33 0.91 -7.39 -19.62
CA SER A 33 -0.16 -8.40 -19.68
C SER A 33 0.17 -9.63 -20.54
N ASN A 34 1.37 -9.76 -21.07
CA ASN A 34 1.86 -11.03 -21.64
C ASN A 34 2.27 -12.02 -20.54
N SER A 35 1.47 -12.13 -19.45
CA SER A 35 1.45 -13.33 -18.64
C SER A 35 1.00 -14.47 -19.57
N LYS A 36 1.82 -15.49 -19.75
CA LYS A 36 1.43 -16.76 -20.38
C LYS A 36 0.11 -17.18 -19.72
N THR A 37 -1.00 -17.01 -20.42
CA THR A 37 -2.31 -17.46 -19.95
C THR A 37 -2.25 -18.98 -19.99
N PHE A 38 -1.84 -19.58 -18.90
CA PHE A 38 -1.98 -21.01 -18.73
C PHE A 38 -3.48 -21.25 -18.55
N TYR A 39 -4.13 -21.84 -19.54
CA TYR A 39 -5.50 -22.33 -19.43
C TYR A 39 -5.53 -23.54 -18.50
N TYR A 40 -5.59 -23.29 -17.19
CA TYR A 40 -5.84 -24.33 -16.21
C TYR A 40 -7.32 -24.64 -16.17
N THR A 41 -7.67 -25.92 -16.12
CA THR A 41 -9.05 -26.34 -15.84
C THR A 41 -9.46 -25.77 -14.49
N PRO A 42 -10.54 -24.96 -14.42
CA PRO A 42 -10.98 -24.40 -13.16
C PRO A 42 -11.38 -25.50 -12.19
N ILE A 43 -10.94 -25.36 -10.94
CA ILE A 43 -11.29 -26.23 -9.83
C ILE A 43 -12.35 -25.52 -8.99
N THR A 44 -13.32 -26.26 -8.47
CA THR A 44 -14.31 -25.72 -7.53
C THR A 44 -14.20 -26.41 -6.17
N PRO A 45 -14.49 -25.73 -5.05
CA PRO A 45 -14.46 -26.36 -3.73
C PRO A 45 -15.49 -27.51 -3.59
N GLU A 46 -16.58 -27.45 -4.32
CA GLU A 46 -17.63 -28.48 -4.32
C GLU A 46 -17.12 -29.85 -4.81
N GLN A 47 -16.15 -29.87 -5.71
CA GLN A 47 -15.46 -31.11 -6.15
C GLN A 47 -14.76 -31.84 -5.00
N PHE A 48 -14.49 -31.12 -3.89
CA PHE A 48 -13.84 -31.64 -2.68
C PHE A 48 -14.78 -31.72 -1.47
N GLY A 49 -16.10 -31.56 -1.72
CA GLY A 49 -17.15 -31.71 -0.71
C GLY A 49 -17.54 -30.43 0.01
N ALA A 50 -17.15 -29.24 -0.48
CA ALA A 50 -17.67 -27.99 0.08
C ALA A 50 -19.16 -27.84 -0.21
N THR A 51 -19.91 -27.35 0.77
CA THR A 51 -21.35 -27.09 0.63
C THR A 51 -21.66 -25.67 0.16
N GLY A 52 -20.84 -24.70 0.57
CA GLY A 52 -21.05 -23.28 0.28
C GLY A 52 -22.34 -22.70 0.88
N LEU A 53 -22.94 -23.38 1.87
CA LEU A 53 -24.21 -22.98 2.50
C LEU A 53 -24.01 -22.14 3.78
N GLY A 54 -22.78 -22.00 4.29
CA GLY A 54 -22.46 -21.25 5.50
C GLY A 54 -22.89 -21.91 6.81
N LYS A 55 -23.24 -23.17 6.79
CA LYS A 55 -23.70 -23.95 7.96
C LYS A 55 -22.66 -24.96 8.42
N GLU A 56 -22.08 -25.66 7.50
CA GLU A 56 -21.05 -26.68 7.72
C GLU A 56 -19.66 -26.10 7.42
N LEU A 57 -18.63 -26.74 8.00
CA LEU A 57 -17.26 -26.30 7.77
C LEU A 57 -16.78 -26.74 6.38
N ASP A 58 -16.42 -25.78 5.57
CA ASP A 58 -15.86 -25.98 4.23
C ASP A 58 -14.32 -25.85 4.21
N THR A 59 -13.66 -25.67 5.37
CA THR A 59 -12.21 -25.39 5.50
C THR A 59 -11.35 -26.42 4.76
N GLU A 60 -11.58 -27.71 5.01
CA GLU A 60 -10.78 -28.79 4.41
C GLU A 60 -11.01 -28.90 2.91
N ALA A 61 -12.25 -28.76 2.46
CA ALA A 61 -12.62 -28.82 1.04
C ALA A 61 -11.99 -27.67 0.26
N LEU A 62 -12.06 -26.45 0.79
CA LEU A 62 -11.37 -25.27 0.23
C LEU A 62 -9.86 -25.43 0.20
N GLN A 63 -9.24 -25.94 1.29
CA GLN A 63 -7.80 -26.13 1.33
C GLN A 63 -7.34 -27.22 0.36
N LYS A 64 -8.10 -28.33 0.21
CA LYS A 64 -7.83 -29.35 -0.83
C LYS A 64 -7.94 -28.76 -2.22
N ALA A 65 -8.97 -27.98 -2.51
CA ALA A 65 -9.14 -27.30 -3.79
C ALA A 65 -7.96 -26.33 -4.08
N ILE A 66 -7.55 -25.53 -3.12
CA ILE A 66 -6.37 -24.65 -3.24
C ILE A 66 -5.12 -25.46 -3.58
N ASN A 67 -4.89 -26.57 -2.87
CA ASN A 67 -3.68 -27.38 -3.04
C ASN A 67 -3.67 -28.17 -4.36
N SER A 68 -4.82 -28.35 -5.00
CA SER A 68 -4.97 -29.20 -6.20
C SER A 68 -4.80 -28.46 -7.52
N GLY A 69 -4.75 -27.12 -7.50
CA GLY A 69 -4.60 -26.37 -8.74
C GLY A 69 -4.30 -24.91 -8.54
N SER A 70 -4.15 -24.21 -9.65
CA SER A 70 -3.78 -22.79 -9.69
C SER A 70 -4.92 -21.86 -10.11
N HIS A 71 -6.12 -22.40 -10.35
CA HIS A 71 -7.32 -21.61 -10.66
C HIS A 71 -8.53 -22.16 -9.91
N LEU A 72 -8.90 -21.48 -8.83
CA LEU A 72 -10.06 -21.82 -7.99
C LEU A 72 -11.22 -20.91 -8.32
N VAL A 73 -12.38 -21.50 -8.65
CA VAL A 73 -13.63 -20.79 -8.94
C VAL A 73 -14.63 -21.07 -7.81
N LEU A 74 -15.01 -20.01 -7.11
CA LEU A 74 -16.02 -20.05 -6.06
C LEU A 74 -17.41 -19.81 -6.65
N LYS A 75 -18.41 -20.52 -6.15
CA LYS A 75 -19.80 -20.36 -6.60
C LYS A 75 -20.35 -18.98 -6.21
N SER A 76 -20.93 -18.26 -7.15
CA SER A 76 -21.53 -16.95 -6.92
C SER A 76 -22.61 -17.00 -5.81
N GLY A 77 -22.49 -16.06 -4.86
CA GLY A 77 -23.39 -15.94 -3.71
C GLY A 77 -23.28 -17.05 -2.66
N ALA A 78 -22.39 -18.03 -2.85
CA ALA A 78 -22.13 -19.05 -1.82
C ALA A 78 -21.47 -18.45 -0.58
N THR A 79 -21.68 -19.10 0.57
CA THR A 79 -20.98 -18.77 1.83
C THR A 79 -20.24 -19.99 2.31
N TYR A 80 -18.93 -19.94 2.25
CA TYR A 80 -18.04 -20.99 2.74
C TYR A 80 -17.62 -20.67 4.17
N LEU A 81 -18.04 -21.49 5.12
CA LEU A 81 -17.69 -21.36 6.53
C LEU A 81 -16.34 -22.01 6.79
N ILE A 82 -15.40 -21.23 7.33
CA ILE A 82 -14.08 -21.72 7.70
C ILE A 82 -13.77 -21.48 9.19
N ASP A 83 -12.97 -22.34 9.79
CA ASP A 83 -12.54 -22.25 11.19
C ASP A 83 -11.02 -22.12 11.36
N LYS A 84 -10.25 -22.27 10.26
CA LYS A 84 -8.81 -22.09 10.19
C LYS A 84 -8.46 -21.23 8.97
N PRO A 85 -7.29 -20.56 8.96
CA PRO A 85 -6.82 -19.84 7.78
C PRO A 85 -6.64 -20.78 6.58
N LEU A 86 -7.05 -20.32 5.40
CA LEU A 86 -6.66 -20.93 4.13
C LEU A 86 -5.22 -20.53 3.82
N ILE A 87 -4.35 -21.52 3.62
CA ILE A 87 -2.93 -21.32 3.37
C ILE A 87 -2.63 -21.50 1.88
N ILE A 88 -2.01 -20.50 1.28
CA ILE A 88 -1.58 -20.53 -0.13
C ILE A 88 -0.06 -20.39 -0.15
N ASN A 89 0.61 -21.32 -0.80
CA ASN A 89 2.08 -21.36 -0.93
C ASN A 89 2.56 -21.52 -2.38
N HIS A 90 1.72 -21.23 -3.35
CA HIS A 90 2.00 -21.27 -4.79
C HIS A 90 1.22 -20.18 -5.52
N SER A 91 1.53 -19.97 -6.79
CA SER A 91 0.77 -19.04 -7.63
C SER A 91 -0.64 -19.55 -7.85
N ILE A 92 -1.65 -18.69 -7.60
CA ILE A 92 -3.05 -19.07 -7.74
C ILE A 92 -3.92 -17.87 -8.11
N LYS A 93 -4.94 -18.13 -8.91
CA LYS A 93 -6.08 -17.25 -9.14
C LYS A 93 -7.30 -17.80 -8.41
N ILE A 94 -7.96 -16.98 -7.59
CA ILE A 94 -9.23 -17.31 -6.92
C ILE A 94 -10.25 -16.26 -7.33
N GLU A 95 -11.37 -16.71 -7.88
CA GLU A 95 -12.44 -15.80 -8.32
C GLU A 95 -13.82 -16.36 -8.05
N THR A 96 -14.82 -15.48 -7.94
CA THR A 96 -16.22 -15.87 -7.99
C THR A 96 -16.65 -16.12 -9.45
N SER A 97 -17.42 -17.15 -9.69
CA SER A 97 -17.73 -17.73 -11.01
C SER A 97 -18.28 -16.75 -12.06
N LYS A 98 -18.83 -15.61 -11.65
CA LYS A 98 -19.33 -14.59 -12.58
C LYS A 98 -18.98 -13.19 -12.08
N LYS A 99 -18.31 -12.40 -12.89
CA LYS A 99 -17.74 -11.11 -12.55
C LYS A 99 -18.76 -10.07 -12.05
N ASN A 100 -20.01 -10.15 -12.49
CA ASN A 100 -21.06 -9.17 -12.18
C ASN A 100 -22.14 -9.72 -11.23
N GLU A 101 -21.93 -10.90 -10.65
CA GLU A 101 -22.84 -11.50 -9.69
C GLU A 101 -22.39 -11.24 -8.23
N LYS A 102 -23.23 -11.72 -7.28
CA LYS A 102 -22.93 -11.61 -5.86
C LYS A 102 -21.60 -12.28 -5.55
N PRO A 103 -20.68 -11.61 -4.82
CA PRO A 103 -19.42 -12.22 -4.42
C PRO A 103 -19.66 -13.49 -3.60
N ALA A 104 -18.78 -14.46 -3.75
CA ALA A 104 -18.69 -15.55 -2.80
C ALA A 104 -18.19 -15.03 -1.46
N ILE A 105 -18.67 -15.58 -0.36
CA ILE A 105 -18.31 -15.17 0.99
C ILE A 105 -17.45 -16.27 1.63
N ILE A 106 -16.27 -15.92 2.09
CA ILE A 106 -15.46 -16.73 3.00
C ILE A 106 -15.70 -16.21 4.41
N LEU A 107 -16.48 -16.97 5.20
CA LEU A 107 -16.87 -16.63 6.56
C LEU A 107 -15.94 -17.30 7.57
N GLN A 108 -15.03 -16.55 8.15
CA GLN A 108 -14.11 -17.04 9.19
C GLN A 108 -14.81 -17.03 10.55
N LYS A 109 -15.05 -18.20 11.10
CA LYS A 109 -15.77 -18.41 12.37
C LYS A 109 -14.94 -17.99 13.60
N ASN A 110 -13.65 -18.27 13.57
CA ASN A 110 -12.72 -18.07 14.69
C ASN A 110 -12.01 -16.71 14.64
N LYS A 111 -11.18 -16.42 15.66
CA LYS A 111 -10.38 -15.19 15.76
C LYS A 111 -9.09 -15.28 14.95
N ASP A 112 -9.15 -15.80 13.73
CA ASP A 112 -8.01 -16.04 12.88
C ASP A 112 -8.12 -15.26 11.56
N SER A 113 -7.02 -15.20 10.80
CA SER A 113 -7.04 -14.75 9.42
C SER A 113 -7.92 -15.69 8.59
N ALA A 114 -8.55 -15.17 7.54
CA ALA A 114 -9.25 -16.03 6.58
C ALA A 114 -8.29 -16.62 5.54
N LEU A 115 -7.27 -15.83 5.14
CA LEU A 115 -6.31 -16.26 4.12
C LEU A 115 -4.90 -15.79 4.46
N ILE A 116 -3.94 -16.69 4.29
CA ILE A 116 -2.51 -16.40 4.42
C ILE A 116 -1.80 -16.89 3.16
N PHE A 117 -1.33 -15.94 2.36
CA PHE A 117 -0.38 -16.24 1.29
C PHE A 117 1.01 -16.29 1.91
N LYS A 118 1.63 -17.47 1.84
CA LYS A 118 2.93 -17.76 2.44
C LYS A 118 3.96 -18.01 1.35
N ASN A 119 5.04 -17.25 1.36
CA ASN A 119 6.16 -17.48 0.48
C ASN A 119 7.42 -17.67 1.33
N ASP A 120 7.96 -18.88 1.34
CA ASP A 120 9.17 -19.19 2.09
C ASP A 120 10.41 -18.89 1.23
N PRO A 121 11.50 -18.40 1.82
CA PRO A 121 12.71 -18.08 1.07
C PRO A 121 13.40 -19.34 0.53
N VAL A 122 14.01 -19.23 -0.65
CA VAL A 122 14.84 -20.29 -1.25
C VAL A 122 16.31 -20.14 -0.89
N LYS A 123 16.74 -18.91 -0.56
CA LYS A 123 18.13 -18.61 -0.20
C LYS A 123 18.22 -17.42 0.73
N SER A 124 19.14 -17.48 1.68
CA SER A 124 19.62 -16.35 2.46
C SER A 124 21.14 -16.32 2.37
N THR A 125 21.71 -15.15 2.07
CA THR A 125 23.15 -14.91 1.88
C THR A 125 23.48 -13.47 2.24
N TYR A 126 24.74 -13.05 2.08
CA TYR A 126 25.16 -11.69 2.35
C TYR A 126 25.59 -10.96 1.08
N VAL A 127 25.42 -9.65 1.11
CA VAL A 127 26.00 -8.75 0.11
C VAL A 127 27.50 -8.63 0.36
N LYS A 128 28.30 -8.81 -0.71
CA LYS A 128 29.77 -8.86 -0.64
C LYS A 128 30.45 -7.51 -0.92
N GLN A 129 29.76 -6.61 -1.62
CA GLN A 129 30.33 -5.33 -2.04
C GLN A 129 29.44 -4.16 -1.62
N THR A 130 30.06 -3.01 -1.35
CA THR A 130 29.34 -1.76 -1.12
C THR A 130 28.40 -1.47 -2.30
N ILE A 131 27.17 -1.07 -1.98
CA ILE A 131 26.14 -0.71 -2.95
C ILE A 131 25.94 0.80 -2.86
N THR A 132 25.96 1.48 -4.00
CA THR A 132 25.60 2.90 -4.12
C THR A 132 24.17 3.04 -4.64
N PRO A 133 23.47 4.13 -4.32
CA PRO A 133 22.19 4.44 -4.97
C PRO A 133 22.32 4.43 -6.50
N ASN A 134 21.24 4.04 -7.18
CA ASN A 134 21.14 3.90 -8.64
C ASN A 134 21.99 2.77 -9.24
N GLN A 135 22.40 1.80 -8.46
CA GLN A 135 23.12 0.62 -8.95
C GLN A 135 22.12 -0.44 -9.42
N SER A 136 22.30 -0.97 -10.64
CA SER A 136 21.37 -1.94 -11.27
C SER A 136 21.68 -3.40 -10.92
N TYR A 137 22.67 -3.68 -10.09
CA TYR A 137 23.05 -5.02 -9.67
C TYR A 137 23.64 -5.03 -8.27
N VAL A 138 23.64 -6.20 -7.65
CA VAL A 138 24.34 -6.47 -6.40
C VAL A 138 25.26 -7.68 -6.54
N VAL A 139 26.35 -7.73 -5.74
CA VAL A 139 27.23 -8.89 -5.71
C VAL A 139 27.03 -9.59 -4.38
N LEU A 140 26.66 -10.86 -4.43
CA LEU A 140 26.35 -11.69 -3.28
C LEU A 140 27.47 -12.70 -3.00
N GLU A 141 27.52 -13.26 -1.80
CA GLU A 141 28.43 -14.35 -1.48
C GLU A 141 28.09 -15.64 -2.21
N SER A 142 26.79 -15.92 -2.41
CA SER A 142 26.28 -17.07 -3.17
C SER A 142 24.93 -16.72 -3.82
N THR A 143 24.72 -17.22 -5.04
CA THR A 143 23.46 -17.13 -5.79
C THR A 143 22.80 -18.50 -5.99
N GLU A 144 23.32 -19.53 -5.33
CA GLU A 144 22.81 -20.90 -5.41
C GLU A 144 21.33 -20.97 -5.05
N GLY A 145 20.51 -21.63 -5.87
CA GLY A 145 19.07 -21.76 -5.69
C GLY A 145 18.24 -20.55 -6.12
N MET A 146 18.85 -19.39 -6.40
CA MET A 146 18.15 -18.21 -6.92
C MET A 146 17.81 -18.37 -8.40
N LYS A 147 16.69 -17.78 -8.82
CA LYS A 147 16.22 -17.78 -10.21
C LYS A 147 15.85 -16.38 -10.68
N ILE A 148 15.88 -16.19 -12.00
CA ILE A 148 15.28 -15.01 -12.63
C ILE A 148 13.78 -15.00 -12.30
N GLY A 149 13.27 -13.84 -11.89
CA GLY A 149 11.90 -13.66 -11.42
C GLY A 149 11.75 -13.67 -9.90
N ASP A 150 12.68 -14.27 -9.15
CA ASP A 150 12.64 -14.27 -7.68
C ASP A 150 12.67 -12.85 -7.12
N LEU A 151 12.01 -12.65 -5.98
CA LEU A 151 12.13 -11.42 -5.19
C LEU A 151 13.39 -11.49 -4.32
N LEU A 152 14.21 -10.46 -4.38
CA LEU A 152 15.39 -10.28 -3.56
C LEU A 152 15.13 -9.19 -2.51
N HIS A 153 15.08 -9.56 -1.24
CA HIS A 153 14.96 -8.62 -0.13
C HIS A 153 16.36 -8.35 0.45
N LEU A 154 16.84 -7.13 0.28
CA LEU A 154 18.06 -6.62 0.93
C LEU A 154 17.66 -6.04 2.28
N LYS A 155 18.29 -6.50 3.37
CA LYS A 155 18.03 -6.01 4.72
C LYS A 155 19.34 -5.73 5.45
N SER A 156 19.54 -4.46 5.84
CA SER A 156 20.70 -4.00 6.58
C SER A 156 20.53 -4.17 8.09
N ASP A 157 21.66 -4.25 8.81
CA ASP A 157 21.73 -4.13 10.26
C ASP A 157 21.72 -2.67 10.76
N LYS A 158 21.75 -1.68 9.85
CA LYS A 158 21.77 -0.25 10.20
C LYS A 158 20.35 0.32 10.19
N LEU A 159 20.11 1.24 11.13
CA LEU A 159 18.84 2.00 11.19
C LEU A 159 18.66 2.81 9.90
N TRP A 160 17.43 2.79 9.39
CA TRP A 160 17.09 3.55 8.20
C TRP A 160 16.87 5.03 8.49
N TYR A 161 16.26 5.33 9.65
CA TYR A 161 15.86 6.68 9.95
C TYR A 161 16.11 7.07 11.42
N TRP A 162 16.00 8.34 11.75
CA TRP A 162 16.26 8.91 13.07
C TRP A 162 15.17 8.72 14.13
N ASP A 163 14.15 7.89 13.90
CA ASP A 163 13.10 7.69 14.88
C ASP A 163 13.49 6.73 16.03
N ASN A 164 14.74 6.28 16.03
CA ASN A 164 15.40 5.48 17.07
C ASN A 164 14.73 4.14 17.42
N ARG A 165 13.88 3.60 16.55
CA ARG A 165 13.32 2.27 16.74
C ARG A 165 14.24 1.22 16.14
N HIS A 166 14.82 0.38 16.96
CA HIS A 166 15.87 -0.59 16.58
C HIS A 166 15.48 -1.60 15.49
N TYR A 167 14.19 -1.77 15.22
CA TYR A 167 13.71 -2.69 14.17
C TYR A 167 13.48 -2.01 12.81
N LEU A 168 13.58 -0.69 12.74
CA LEU A 168 13.44 0.07 11.49
C LEU A 168 14.80 0.20 10.83
N THR A 169 15.09 -0.72 9.90
CA THR A 169 16.40 -0.79 9.25
C THR A 169 16.33 -0.37 7.79
N LYS A 170 17.47 -0.04 7.21
CA LYS A 170 17.58 0.08 5.75
C LYS A 170 17.24 -1.24 5.08
N GLY A 171 16.63 -1.18 3.92
CA GLY A 171 16.30 -2.35 3.14
C GLY A 171 15.51 -2.00 1.90
N GLU A 172 15.51 -2.92 0.95
CA GLU A 172 14.87 -2.79 -0.36
C GLU A 172 14.38 -4.14 -0.86
N LEU A 173 13.33 -4.13 -1.66
CA LEU A 173 12.80 -5.31 -2.33
C LEU A 173 12.93 -5.11 -3.85
N HIS A 174 13.53 -6.09 -4.53
CA HIS A 174 13.75 -6.05 -5.97
C HIS A 174 13.33 -7.36 -6.62
N LYS A 175 13.06 -7.32 -7.93
CA LYS A 175 12.91 -8.53 -8.74
C LYS A 175 14.23 -8.83 -9.45
N ILE A 176 14.63 -10.09 -9.48
CA ILE A 176 15.85 -10.54 -10.17
C ILE A 176 15.57 -10.64 -11.67
N THR A 177 16.36 -9.95 -12.49
CA THR A 177 16.23 -9.97 -13.96
C THR A 177 17.31 -10.79 -14.66
N LYS A 178 18.49 -10.95 -14.03
CA LYS A 178 19.60 -11.73 -14.57
C LYS A 178 20.53 -12.18 -13.42
N ILE A 179 21.13 -13.35 -13.56
CA ILE A 179 22.17 -13.85 -12.65
C ILE A 179 23.41 -14.19 -13.49
N GLN A 180 24.58 -13.73 -13.03
CA GLN A 180 25.85 -13.94 -13.70
C GLN A 180 26.96 -14.20 -12.66
N GLY A 181 27.23 -15.47 -12.36
CA GLY A 181 28.03 -15.85 -11.20
C GLY A 181 27.38 -15.31 -9.92
N ASN A 182 28.13 -14.61 -9.10
CA ASN A 182 27.63 -13.97 -7.88
C ASN A 182 26.98 -12.60 -8.09
N LYS A 183 26.88 -12.12 -9.34
CA LYS A 183 26.29 -10.84 -9.70
C LYS A 183 24.82 -11.02 -10.05
N VAL A 184 23.94 -10.36 -9.30
CA VAL A 184 22.49 -10.39 -9.46
C VAL A 184 22.01 -9.03 -9.96
N TYR A 185 21.38 -8.99 -11.12
CA TYR A 185 20.81 -7.79 -11.73
C TYR A 185 19.36 -7.61 -11.28
N LEU A 186 19.00 -6.38 -11.03
CA LEU A 186 17.74 -5.95 -10.43
C LEU A 186 16.83 -5.31 -11.48
N GLU A 187 15.51 -5.46 -11.35
CA GLU A 187 14.52 -4.82 -12.22
C GLU A 187 14.53 -3.29 -12.07
N SER A 188 14.72 -2.81 -10.85
CA SER A 188 14.87 -1.39 -10.53
C SER A 188 16.22 -1.13 -9.86
N PRO A 189 16.85 0.04 -10.08
CA PRO A 189 18.09 0.37 -9.40
C PRO A 189 17.87 0.52 -7.89
N THR A 190 18.95 0.33 -7.13
CA THR A 190 18.97 0.49 -5.67
C THR A 190 18.70 1.94 -5.27
N SER A 191 17.99 2.15 -4.17
CA SER A 191 17.74 3.47 -3.58
C SER A 191 18.72 3.77 -2.44
N GLU A 192 19.21 2.75 -1.75
CA GLU A 192 20.01 2.88 -0.54
C GLU A 192 21.52 2.83 -0.81
N TYR A 193 22.24 3.48 0.09
CA TYR A 193 23.69 3.33 0.20
C TYR A 193 24.01 2.31 1.30
N TYR A 194 24.60 1.16 0.93
CA TYR A 194 25.04 0.13 1.87
C TYR A 194 26.56 0.09 1.93
N LYS A 195 27.10 0.42 3.10
CA LYS A 195 28.53 0.62 3.33
C LYS A 195 29.24 -0.66 3.80
N ILE A 196 29.25 -1.69 2.98
CA ILE A 196 29.80 -3.01 3.34
C ILE A 196 31.26 -2.90 3.77
N LYS A 197 32.07 -2.10 3.06
CA LYS A 197 33.49 -1.86 3.40
C LYS A 197 33.68 -1.17 4.75
N GLU A 198 32.64 -0.50 5.28
CA GLU A 198 32.64 0.18 6.58
C GLU A 198 32.00 -0.70 7.68
N GLY A 199 31.81 -1.99 7.42
CA GLY A 199 31.29 -2.97 8.39
C GLY A 199 29.77 -3.07 8.48
N GLU A 200 29.00 -2.47 7.55
CA GLU A 200 27.56 -2.68 7.46
C GLU A 200 27.27 -4.08 6.94
N LYS A 201 26.41 -4.84 7.63
CA LYS A 201 25.97 -6.17 7.21
C LYS A 201 24.63 -6.08 6.51
N VAL A 202 24.56 -6.57 5.27
CA VAL A 202 23.34 -6.62 4.49
C VAL A 202 23.04 -8.07 4.11
N THR A 203 21.93 -8.58 4.63
CA THR A 203 21.40 -9.90 4.25
C THR A 203 20.61 -9.75 2.96
N ALA A 204 20.84 -10.65 2.03
CA ALA A 204 20.09 -10.80 0.78
C ALA A 204 19.28 -12.10 0.85
N ILE A 205 17.95 -11.99 0.86
CA ILE A 205 17.02 -13.10 1.01
C ILE A 205 16.20 -13.21 -0.27
N ALA A 206 16.28 -14.35 -0.96
CA ALA A 206 15.55 -14.61 -2.18
C ALA A 206 14.29 -15.43 -1.92
N TYR A 207 13.17 -15.00 -2.48
CA TYR A 207 11.86 -15.64 -2.42
C TYR A 207 11.42 -16.02 -3.84
N PRO A 208 10.90 -17.25 -4.07
CA PRO A 208 10.48 -17.66 -5.41
C PRO A 208 9.37 -16.75 -5.95
N GLU A 209 9.37 -16.53 -7.26
CA GLU A 209 8.30 -15.79 -7.92
C GLU A 209 6.97 -16.53 -7.73
N ARG A 210 6.05 -15.90 -6.99
CA ARG A 210 4.70 -16.39 -6.75
C ARG A 210 3.70 -15.25 -6.86
N ASN A 211 2.63 -15.47 -7.61
CA ASN A 211 1.59 -14.50 -7.88
C ASN A 211 0.28 -14.91 -7.20
N LEU A 212 -0.46 -13.92 -6.73
CA LEU A 212 -1.78 -14.10 -6.15
C LEU A 212 -2.79 -13.21 -6.88
N GLU A 213 -3.87 -13.81 -7.36
CA GLU A 213 -4.98 -13.07 -7.96
C GLU A 213 -6.28 -13.40 -7.23
N LEU A 214 -6.97 -12.37 -6.72
CA LEU A 214 -8.25 -12.49 -6.02
C LEU A 214 -9.28 -11.59 -6.69
N TYR A 215 -10.42 -12.15 -7.10
CA TYR A 215 -11.47 -11.39 -7.78
C TYR A 215 -12.84 -11.64 -7.20
N ASN A 216 -13.55 -10.56 -6.85
CA ASN A 216 -14.94 -10.55 -6.43
C ASN A 216 -15.24 -11.51 -5.25
N ILE A 217 -14.48 -11.42 -4.17
CA ILE A 217 -14.62 -12.28 -2.99
C ILE A 217 -14.83 -11.42 -1.73
N SER A 218 -15.77 -11.84 -0.87
CA SER A 218 -15.99 -11.22 0.44
C SER A 218 -15.38 -12.09 1.55
N PHE A 219 -14.49 -11.50 2.35
CA PHE A 219 -13.92 -12.13 3.54
C PHE A 219 -14.52 -11.47 4.78
N LYS A 220 -15.09 -12.26 5.68
CA LYS A 220 -15.89 -11.73 6.78
C LYS A 220 -15.71 -12.53 8.07
N HIS A 221 -15.69 -11.82 9.22
CA HIS A 221 -16.01 -12.41 10.52
C HIS A 221 -17.48 -12.13 10.87
N PRO A 222 -18.16 -13.01 11.62
CA PRO A 222 -19.53 -12.78 12.09
C PRO A 222 -19.63 -11.50 12.94
N LYS A 223 -18.59 -11.18 13.70
CA LYS A 223 -18.43 -9.98 14.55
C LYS A 223 -17.00 -9.47 14.51
N PRO A 224 -16.74 -8.21 14.85
CA PRO A 224 -15.39 -7.65 14.84
C PRO A 224 -14.37 -8.43 15.67
N GLN A 225 -13.29 -8.91 15.05
CA GLN A 225 -12.21 -9.68 15.66
C GLN A 225 -10.88 -8.92 15.64
N ASN A 226 -10.08 -9.09 16.69
CA ASN A 226 -8.75 -8.48 16.78
C ASN A 226 -7.71 -9.30 16.01
N THR A 227 -7.85 -9.31 14.70
CA THR A 227 -6.98 -10.04 13.76
C THR A 227 -6.84 -9.28 12.44
N THR A 228 -5.88 -9.70 11.62
CA THR A 228 -5.74 -9.31 10.21
C THR A 228 -6.43 -10.33 9.33
N MET A 229 -7.37 -9.92 8.47
CA MET A 229 -8.15 -10.83 7.66
C MET A 229 -7.34 -11.52 6.58
N LEU A 230 -6.61 -10.76 5.77
CA LEU A 230 -5.76 -11.27 4.70
C LEU A 230 -4.30 -10.93 4.97
N LYS A 231 -3.41 -11.90 4.96
CA LYS A 231 -1.96 -11.73 5.09
C LYS A 231 -1.28 -12.18 3.81
N ILE A 232 -0.69 -11.25 3.08
CA ILE A 232 -0.01 -11.50 1.81
C ILE A 232 1.49 -11.22 2.00
N ASN A 233 2.32 -12.26 1.90
CA ASN A 233 3.73 -12.15 2.18
C ASN A 233 4.58 -12.47 0.96
N TYR A 234 5.53 -11.60 0.62
CA TYR A 234 6.57 -11.79 -0.39
C TYR A 234 6.03 -12.28 -1.75
N THR A 235 5.07 -11.56 -2.31
CA THR A 235 4.53 -11.83 -3.65
C THR A 235 4.90 -10.71 -4.61
N SER A 236 5.05 -11.04 -5.88
CA SER A 236 5.20 -10.08 -6.98
C SER A 236 3.93 -10.02 -7.82
N ASN A 237 3.57 -8.80 -8.26
CA ASN A 237 2.43 -8.56 -9.14
C ASN A 237 1.08 -9.12 -8.64
N ALA A 238 0.88 -9.20 -7.32
CA ALA A 238 -0.41 -9.64 -6.78
C ALA A 238 -1.53 -8.70 -7.24
N ARG A 239 -2.69 -9.26 -7.55
CA ARG A 239 -3.86 -8.50 -7.99
C ARG A 239 -5.07 -8.85 -7.15
N MET A 240 -5.70 -7.82 -6.58
CA MET A 240 -6.94 -7.95 -5.81
C MET A 240 -7.96 -6.95 -6.35
N GLU A 241 -9.05 -7.44 -6.91
CA GLU A 241 -10.09 -6.60 -7.51
C GLU A 241 -11.48 -7.00 -6.98
N GLY A 242 -12.25 -6.01 -6.51
CA GLY A 242 -13.59 -6.26 -5.98
C GLY A 242 -13.60 -7.05 -4.68
N ILE A 243 -12.53 -6.94 -3.87
CA ILE A 243 -12.44 -7.66 -2.60
C ILE A 243 -13.17 -6.88 -1.52
N SER A 244 -13.99 -7.59 -0.73
CA SER A 244 -14.62 -7.03 0.46
C SER A 244 -14.03 -7.65 1.73
N VAL A 245 -13.66 -6.82 2.71
CA VAL A 245 -13.19 -7.28 4.03
C VAL A 245 -14.01 -6.64 5.12
N ILE A 246 -14.60 -7.48 5.97
CA ILE A 246 -15.55 -7.01 7.00
C ILE A 246 -15.21 -7.60 8.38
N ASN A 247 -15.27 -6.74 9.42
CA ASN A 247 -15.15 -7.13 10.82
C ASN A 247 -13.76 -7.63 11.26
N SER A 248 -12.67 -7.02 10.73
CA SER A 248 -11.31 -7.26 11.17
C SER A 248 -10.75 -6.00 11.86
N LYS A 249 -10.27 -6.08 13.11
CA LYS A 249 -9.88 -4.89 13.88
C LYS A 249 -8.40 -4.51 13.72
N MET A 250 -7.51 -5.46 13.42
CA MET A 250 -6.08 -5.14 13.27
C MET A 250 -5.82 -4.51 11.91
N ALA A 251 -5.99 -5.29 10.85
CA ALA A 251 -5.94 -4.83 9.48
C ALA A 251 -6.91 -5.64 8.62
N GLY A 252 -7.50 -5.02 7.61
CA GLY A 252 -8.25 -5.74 6.60
C GLY A 252 -7.31 -6.60 5.75
N VAL A 253 -6.30 -5.96 5.16
CA VAL A 253 -5.27 -6.59 4.35
C VAL A 253 -3.90 -6.14 4.82
N LEU A 254 -2.99 -7.07 5.06
CA LEU A 254 -1.56 -6.83 5.26
C LEU A 254 -0.82 -7.25 3.99
N LEU A 255 -0.19 -6.29 3.33
CA LEU A 255 0.74 -6.47 2.22
C LEU A 255 2.16 -6.44 2.79
N ASN A 256 2.72 -7.60 3.12
CA ASN A 256 4.04 -7.68 3.74
C ASN A 256 5.12 -8.02 2.70
N LYS A 257 6.00 -7.04 2.42
CA LYS A 257 7.08 -7.19 1.44
C LYS A 257 6.54 -7.64 0.07
N THR A 258 5.49 -6.97 -0.40
CA THR A 258 4.92 -7.23 -1.72
C THR A 258 5.51 -6.28 -2.76
N PHE A 259 5.61 -6.74 -3.97
CA PHE A 259 6.22 -6.00 -5.07
C PHE A 259 5.21 -5.81 -6.21
N HIS A 260 4.91 -4.56 -6.56
CA HIS A 260 3.94 -4.16 -7.59
C HIS A 260 2.54 -4.79 -7.42
N THR A 261 2.05 -4.85 -6.18
CA THR A 261 0.68 -5.30 -5.90
C THR A 261 -0.34 -4.24 -6.33
N TYR A 262 -1.39 -4.68 -6.98
CA TYR A 262 -2.49 -3.84 -7.42
C TYR A 262 -3.79 -4.21 -6.70
N VAL A 263 -4.39 -3.26 -5.97
CA VAL A 263 -5.67 -3.42 -5.28
C VAL A 263 -6.65 -2.39 -5.82
N SER A 264 -7.79 -2.85 -6.35
CA SER A 264 -8.79 -1.95 -6.92
C SER A 264 -10.22 -2.36 -6.59
N ASN A 265 -11.15 -1.40 -6.71
CA ASN A 265 -12.60 -1.62 -6.56
C ASN A 265 -12.97 -2.39 -5.28
N SER A 266 -12.16 -2.21 -4.21
CA SER A 266 -12.26 -3.00 -2.99
C SER A 266 -12.98 -2.23 -1.87
N TYR A 267 -13.60 -2.97 -0.96
CA TYR A 267 -14.34 -2.42 0.17
C TYR A 267 -13.80 -2.99 1.48
N VAL A 268 -13.39 -2.12 2.39
CA VAL A 268 -12.92 -2.54 3.72
C VAL A 268 -13.72 -1.82 4.80
N GLU A 269 -14.42 -2.60 5.63
CA GLU A 269 -15.13 -2.10 6.80
C GLU A 269 -14.67 -2.87 8.05
N LEU A 270 -13.92 -2.20 8.92
CA LEU A 270 -13.43 -2.78 10.15
C LEU A 270 -14.42 -2.54 11.31
N GLY A 271 -14.26 -3.27 12.38
CA GLY A 271 -14.94 -2.93 13.62
C GLY A 271 -14.35 -1.67 14.25
N THR A 272 -15.17 -0.89 14.98
CA THR A 272 -14.68 0.24 15.78
C THR A 272 -13.53 -0.20 16.67
N THR A 273 -12.41 0.54 16.64
CA THR A 273 -11.33 0.37 17.59
C THR A 273 -10.91 1.71 18.15
N LYS A 274 -10.73 1.76 19.48
CA LYS A 274 -10.10 2.87 20.19
C LYS A 274 -8.59 2.65 20.31
N ASP A 275 -8.09 1.48 19.91
CA ASP A 275 -6.67 1.14 19.99
C ASP A 275 -5.89 1.92 18.94
N ILE A 276 -4.87 2.64 19.40
CA ILE A 276 -3.96 3.44 18.55
C ILE A 276 -2.99 2.59 17.73
N LYS A 277 -2.92 1.27 17.98
CA LYS A 277 -1.98 0.34 17.33
C LYS A 277 -2.62 -0.46 16.19
N THR A 278 -3.94 -0.38 16.01
CA THR A 278 -4.70 -1.23 15.09
C THR A 278 -5.64 -0.41 14.20
N GLY A 279 -6.42 -1.05 13.35
CA GLY A 279 -7.46 -0.40 12.56
C GLY A 279 -7.02 0.07 11.19
N TYR A 280 -6.14 -0.65 10.52
CA TYR A 280 -5.71 -0.36 9.15
C TYR A 280 -6.63 -1.05 8.13
N GLY A 281 -7.18 -0.29 7.18
CA GLY A 281 -7.90 -0.90 6.06
C GLY A 281 -6.99 -1.80 5.24
N ILE A 282 -5.95 -1.21 4.64
CA ILE A 282 -4.82 -1.91 4.03
C ILE A 282 -3.54 -1.38 4.68
N GLN A 283 -2.71 -2.28 5.16
CA GLN A 283 -1.38 -1.98 5.65
C GLN A 283 -0.34 -2.50 4.66
N ASP A 284 0.39 -1.59 4.03
CA ASP A 284 1.58 -1.91 3.24
C ASP A 284 2.78 -1.92 4.20
N TYR A 285 3.45 -3.06 4.30
CA TYR A 285 4.54 -3.26 5.25
C TYR A 285 5.84 -3.61 4.53
N GLY A 286 6.57 -2.59 4.10
CA GLY A 286 7.82 -2.71 3.36
C GLY A 286 7.64 -3.16 1.91
N GLY A 287 6.51 -2.85 1.31
CA GLY A 287 6.23 -3.13 -0.10
C GLY A 287 6.85 -2.10 -1.05
N ILE A 288 6.95 -2.45 -2.31
CA ILE A 288 7.52 -1.61 -3.37
C ILE A 288 6.53 -1.49 -4.53
N GLY A 289 6.22 -0.23 -4.93
CA GLY A 289 5.40 0.04 -6.11
C GLY A 289 3.96 -0.43 -6.02
N ASN A 290 3.42 -0.60 -4.82
CA ASN A 290 2.05 -1.05 -4.62
C ASN A 290 1.04 0.07 -4.91
N VAL A 291 -0.04 -0.27 -5.61
CA VAL A 291 -1.09 0.66 -6.01
C VAL A 291 -2.43 0.24 -5.40
N ILE A 292 -3.04 1.13 -4.64
CA ILE A 292 -4.38 0.98 -4.11
C ILE A 292 -5.27 2.05 -4.73
N THR A 293 -6.29 1.65 -5.48
CA THR A 293 -7.13 2.61 -6.21
C THR A 293 -8.61 2.26 -6.15
N THR A 294 -9.48 3.26 -6.41
CA THR A 294 -10.96 3.10 -6.53
C THR A 294 -11.59 2.30 -5.38
N SER A 295 -10.96 2.32 -4.21
CA SER A 295 -11.37 1.50 -3.06
C SER A 295 -12.05 2.35 -1.97
N THR A 296 -12.89 1.71 -1.15
CA THR A 296 -13.66 2.37 -0.09
C THR A 296 -13.32 1.80 1.28
N PHE A 297 -13.04 2.69 2.23
CA PHE A 297 -12.65 2.35 3.60
C PHE A 297 -13.65 2.95 4.59
N LYS A 298 -14.25 2.11 5.43
CA LYS A 298 -15.17 2.54 6.49
C LYS A 298 -14.78 1.95 7.83
N LYS A 299 -15.10 2.67 8.91
CA LYS A 299 -14.82 2.21 10.27
C LYS A 299 -13.37 1.76 10.47
N VAL A 300 -12.44 2.52 9.92
CA VAL A 300 -10.99 2.31 10.00
C VAL A 300 -10.34 3.41 10.84
N ARG A 301 -9.21 3.11 11.46
CA ARG A 301 -8.35 4.15 12.01
C ARG A 301 -7.54 4.83 10.90
N ARG A 302 -7.11 4.07 9.89
CA ARG A 302 -6.52 4.56 8.62
C ARG A 302 -7.01 3.70 7.48
N GLY A 303 -7.41 4.30 6.38
CA GLY A 303 -7.81 3.56 5.18
C GLY A 303 -6.65 2.77 4.61
N VAL A 304 -5.55 3.44 4.30
CA VAL A 304 -4.28 2.83 3.88
C VAL A 304 -3.15 3.41 4.71
N ASP A 305 -2.19 2.56 5.07
CA ASP A 305 -1.01 2.91 5.84
C ASP A 305 0.24 2.26 5.25
N PHE A 306 1.25 3.08 4.90
CA PHE A 306 2.56 2.59 4.46
C PHE A 306 3.54 2.60 5.63
N SER A 307 4.16 1.45 5.88
CA SER A 307 5.04 1.22 7.03
C SER A 307 6.04 0.09 6.73
N GLY A 308 6.76 -0.39 7.72
CA GLY A 308 7.61 -1.58 7.60
C GLY A 308 8.73 -1.59 8.61
N ASP A 309 9.38 -2.73 8.77
CA ASP A 309 10.69 -2.84 9.40
C ASP A 309 11.81 -2.43 8.42
N THR A 310 11.55 -2.52 7.12
CA THR A 310 12.27 -1.86 6.03
C THR A 310 11.31 -0.97 5.24
N PRO A 311 11.78 0.06 4.53
CA PRO A 311 10.90 1.07 3.93
C PRO A 311 9.91 0.51 2.89
N SER A 312 8.64 0.95 2.99
CA SER A 312 7.70 0.92 1.87
C SER A 312 8.06 2.06 0.91
N ARG A 313 8.15 1.77 -0.40
CA ARG A 313 8.50 2.76 -1.41
C ARG A 313 7.61 2.74 -2.63
N TYR A 314 7.48 3.91 -3.26
CA TYR A 314 6.76 4.11 -4.53
C TYR A 314 5.30 3.66 -4.49
N GLY A 315 4.69 3.68 -3.28
CA GLY A 315 3.29 3.34 -3.10
C GLY A 315 2.36 4.46 -3.55
N THR A 316 1.20 4.09 -4.08
CA THR A 316 0.18 5.05 -4.52
C THR A 316 -1.19 4.69 -3.97
N VAL A 317 -1.91 5.70 -3.45
CA VAL A 317 -3.35 5.61 -3.17
C VAL A 317 -4.07 6.64 -4.02
N SER A 318 -4.97 6.19 -4.89
CA SER A 318 -5.68 7.08 -5.80
C SER A 318 -7.16 6.75 -5.94
N TYR A 319 -7.98 7.77 -6.26
CA TYR A 319 -9.42 7.64 -6.51
C TYR A 319 -10.18 6.86 -5.44
N SER A 320 -9.65 6.81 -4.22
CA SER A 320 -10.18 6.03 -3.11
C SER A 320 -10.95 6.89 -2.13
N LYS A 321 -11.86 6.28 -1.35
CA LYS A 321 -12.73 6.97 -0.43
C LYS A 321 -12.53 6.46 0.99
N ALA A 322 -12.33 7.36 1.96
CA ALA A 322 -12.25 7.02 3.37
C ALA A 322 -13.35 7.76 4.15
N PHE A 323 -14.15 7.02 4.91
CA PHE A 323 -15.22 7.54 5.74
C PHE A 323 -14.93 7.22 7.22
N GLY A 324 -14.69 8.27 7.97
CA GLY A 324 -14.44 8.20 9.41
C GLY A 324 -15.72 8.20 10.25
N TYR A 325 -15.54 8.36 11.54
CA TYR A 325 -16.61 8.38 12.53
C TYR A 325 -17.01 9.80 12.92
N LYS A 326 -18.05 9.89 13.77
CA LYS A 326 -18.37 11.12 14.49
C LYS A 326 -17.22 11.48 15.46
N LYS A 327 -17.04 12.77 15.69
CA LYS A 327 -15.94 13.41 16.44
C LYS A 327 -15.53 12.69 17.74
N ASP A 328 -16.49 12.20 18.51
CA ASP A 328 -16.27 11.72 19.88
C ASP A 328 -15.80 10.27 20.00
N THR A 329 -15.66 9.56 18.88
CA THR A 329 -15.32 8.13 18.84
C THR A 329 -13.97 7.83 18.18
N LEU A 330 -13.22 8.89 17.82
CA LEU A 330 -11.99 8.74 17.04
C LEU A 330 -10.78 8.45 17.92
N ALA A 331 -10.00 7.44 17.55
CA ALA A 331 -8.69 7.18 18.14
C ALA A 331 -7.72 8.32 17.84
N VAL A 332 -6.77 8.57 18.72
CA VAL A 332 -5.67 9.51 18.47
C VAL A 332 -4.91 9.06 17.22
N GLY A 333 -4.61 9.98 16.31
CA GLY A 333 -3.93 9.69 15.05
C GLY A 333 -4.80 8.98 14.00
N ASN A 334 -6.12 9.05 14.15
CA ASN A 334 -7.08 8.63 13.15
C ASN A 334 -6.94 9.52 11.91
N SER A 335 -6.78 8.90 10.73
CA SER A 335 -6.64 9.61 9.45
C SER A 335 -7.25 8.84 8.30
N GLY A 336 -7.63 9.56 7.23
CA GLY A 336 -8.07 8.91 6.00
C GLY A 336 -6.99 7.97 5.47
N PHE A 337 -5.80 8.52 5.26
CA PHE A 337 -4.63 7.76 4.79
C PHE A 337 -3.38 8.19 5.57
N GLY A 338 -2.29 7.42 5.46
CA GLY A 338 -1.08 7.81 6.14
C GLY A 338 0.14 6.94 5.89
N THR A 339 1.25 7.38 6.51
CA THR A 339 2.53 6.69 6.47
C THR A 339 3.16 6.63 7.85
N HIS A 340 4.07 5.69 8.05
CA HIS A 340 5.02 5.69 9.16
C HIS A 340 6.40 6.16 8.69
N SER A 341 7.34 6.30 9.62
CA SER A 341 8.70 6.80 9.33
C SER A 341 9.50 5.94 8.34
N THR A 342 9.14 4.68 8.20
CA THR A 342 9.66 3.76 7.17
C THR A 342 8.79 3.79 5.91
N ALA A 343 8.61 4.97 5.32
CA ALA A 343 7.93 5.15 4.06
C ALA A 343 8.64 6.22 3.22
N GLU A 344 8.75 6.00 1.92
CA GLU A 344 9.43 6.91 1.02
C GLU A 344 8.80 6.91 -0.38
N HIS A 345 8.75 8.10 -1.02
CA HIS A 345 8.13 8.28 -2.35
C HIS A 345 6.69 7.77 -2.43
N ILE A 346 5.86 8.15 -1.45
CA ILE A 346 4.44 7.77 -1.43
C ILE A 346 3.57 8.88 -2.04
N LEU A 347 2.62 8.50 -2.88
CA LEU A 347 1.67 9.40 -3.53
C LEU A 347 0.24 9.13 -3.06
N PHE A 348 -0.43 10.20 -2.60
CA PHE A 348 -1.86 10.24 -2.34
C PHE A 348 -2.52 11.22 -3.30
N GLU A 349 -3.35 10.75 -4.23
CA GLU A 349 -3.97 11.62 -5.22
C GLU A 349 -5.43 11.30 -5.53
N ASN A 350 -6.22 12.34 -5.84
CA ASN A 350 -7.62 12.21 -6.26
C ASN A 350 -8.49 11.42 -5.27
N ASN A 351 -8.19 11.48 -3.97
CA ASN A 351 -8.94 10.75 -2.95
C ASN A 351 -10.01 11.65 -2.30
N TYR A 352 -11.05 11.01 -1.79
CA TYR A 352 -12.10 11.61 -1.00
C TYR A 352 -12.02 11.13 0.45
N ILE A 353 -11.92 12.07 1.40
CA ILE A 353 -11.83 11.78 2.83
C ILE A 353 -12.95 12.53 3.55
N GLU A 354 -13.64 11.88 4.50
CA GLU A 354 -14.72 12.49 5.25
C GLU A 354 -14.67 12.10 6.73
N ASN A 355 -14.76 13.11 7.62
CA ASN A 355 -14.90 12.94 9.07
C ASN A 355 -13.76 12.19 9.76
N PHE A 356 -12.52 12.61 9.53
CA PHE A 356 -11.33 12.14 10.25
C PHE A 356 -10.68 13.27 11.06
N ASN A 357 -9.93 12.93 12.11
CA ASN A 357 -9.10 13.91 12.83
C ASN A 357 -8.07 14.56 11.88
N TYR A 358 -7.55 13.78 10.94
CA TYR A 358 -6.61 14.22 9.92
C TYR A 358 -7.01 13.60 8.58
N ALA A 359 -6.94 14.36 7.47
CA ALA A 359 -7.03 13.69 6.18
C ALA A 359 -5.82 12.77 6.00
N PHE A 360 -4.63 13.28 6.32
CA PHE A 360 -3.38 12.55 6.20
C PHE A 360 -2.54 12.64 7.47
N VAL A 361 -1.95 11.53 7.89
CA VAL A 361 -0.86 11.50 8.87
C VAL A 361 0.39 11.01 8.16
N THR A 362 1.38 11.90 7.98
CA THR A 362 2.59 11.59 7.21
C THR A 362 3.82 11.53 8.10
N ARG A 363 4.61 10.49 7.88
CA ARG A 363 5.96 10.29 8.38
C ARG A 363 6.81 9.75 7.24
N GLY A 364 8.13 9.81 7.34
CA GLY A 364 8.99 9.31 6.27
C GLY A 364 9.33 10.40 5.26
N ASN A 365 9.79 10.03 4.09
CA ASN A 365 10.46 10.94 3.16
C ASN A 365 9.77 11.00 1.79
N HIS A 366 9.82 12.16 1.11
CA HIS A 366 9.24 12.36 -0.22
C HIS A 366 7.75 11.94 -0.33
N ILE A 367 6.91 12.46 0.58
CA ILE A 367 5.47 12.21 0.56
C ILE A 367 4.76 13.29 -0.26
N SER A 368 3.98 12.88 -1.23
CA SER A 368 3.21 13.74 -2.14
C SER A 368 1.71 13.59 -1.93
N ILE A 369 0.99 14.72 -1.77
CA ILE A 369 -0.44 14.76 -1.52
C ILE A 369 -1.06 15.78 -2.49
N ARG A 370 -1.86 15.32 -3.47
CA ARG A 370 -2.42 16.23 -4.48
C ARG A 370 -3.85 15.88 -4.89
N ASN A 371 -4.60 16.90 -5.29
CA ASN A 371 -5.96 16.73 -5.83
C ASN A 371 -6.91 15.95 -4.91
N ASN A 372 -6.72 15.99 -3.59
CA ASN A 372 -7.59 15.29 -2.66
C ASN A 372 -8.66 16.23 -2.10
N ILE A 373 -9.82 15.67 -1.77
CA ILE A 373 -10.93 16.39 -1.16
C ILE A 373 -11.13 15.87 0.27
N LEU A 374 -11.11 16.78 1.24
CA LEU A 374 -11.51 16.52 2.62
C LEU A 374 -12.82 17.23 2.90
N LYS A 375 -13.82 16.51 3.41
CA LYS A 375 -15.10 17.07 3.85
C LYS A 375 -15.39 16.81 5.33
N GLY A 376 -16.16 17.71 5.89
CA GLY A 376 -16.71 17.56 7.23
C GLY A 376 -15.69 17.83 8.33
N PHE A 377 -15.92 17.22 9.49
CA PHE A 377 -15.08 17.44 10.67
C PHE A 377 -13.63 16.97 10.44
N SER A 378 -12.69 17.84 10.76
CA SER A 378 -11.28 17.51 10.84
C SER A 378 -10.52 18.49 11.74
N ARG A 379 -9.47 18.03 12.41
CA ARG A 379 -8.55 18.87 13.16
C ARG A 379 -7.52 19.53 12.23
N SER A 380 -6.97 18.77 11.30
CA SER A 380 -6.14 19.33 10.24
C SER A 380 -6.18 18.48 8.97
N PHE A 381 -5.85 19.13 7.84
CA PHE A 381 -5.71 18.42 6.58
C PHE A 381 -4.53 17.44 6.66
N VAL A 382 -3.37 17.89 7.13
CA VAL A 382 -2.20 17.03 7.33
C VAL A 382 -1.58 17.19 8.72
N ALA A 383 -1.11 16.09 9.30
CA ALA A 383 -0.22 16.09 10.45
C ALA A 383 1.06 15.33 10.09
N THR A 384 2.20 16.01 10.19
CA THR A 384 3.50 15.40 9.87
C THR A 384 4.30 15.12 11.15
N SER A 385 5.15 14.10 11.14
CA SER A 385 6.17 13.87 12.17
C SER A 385 7.24 12.91 11.64
N TYR A 386 8.47 13.00 12.14
CA TYR A 386 9.56 12.13 11.70
C TYR A 386 9.64 12.00 10.17
N GLY A 387 9.55 13.16 9.48
CA GLY A 387 9.41 13.22 8.04
C GLY A 387 10.32 14.26 7.41
N ASP A 388 10.44 14.15 6.11
CA ASP A 388 11.19 15.05 5.26
C ASP A 388 10.49 15.18 3.90
N ASN A 389 10.66 16.31 3.22
CA ASN A 389 10.19 16.53 1.85
C ASN A 389 8.70 16.19 1.61
N VAL A 390 7.80 16.72 2.43
CA VAL A 390 6.35 16.60 2.21
C VAL A 390 5.86 17.72 1.29
N LYS A 391 5.20 17.33 0.19
CA LYS A 391 4.61 18.26 -0.79
C LYS A 391 3.10 18.08 -0.85
N ILE A 392 2.34 19.20 -0.76
CA ILE A 392 0.88 19.21 -0.70
C ILE A 392 0.37 20.30 -1.64
N TRP A 393 -0.35 19.91 -2.70
CA TRP A 393 -0.84 20.88 -3.67
C TRP A 393 -2.15 20.49 -4.32
N ASP A 394 -2.90 21.49 -4.80
CA ASP A 394 -4.20 21.32 -5.46
C ASP A 394 -5.22 20.52 -4.65
N ASN A 395 -5.17 20.59 -3.30
CA ASN A 395 -6.14 19.90 -2.46
C ASN A 395 -7.24 20.85 -2.00
N MET A 396 -8.40 20.30 -1.65
CA MET A 396 -9.56 21.03 -1.21
C MET A 396 -10.05 20.55 0.16
N TYR A 397 -10.37 21.50 1.05
CA TYR A 397 -11.20 21.26 2.22
C TYR A 397 -12.56 21.93 2.02
N GLU A 398 -13.64 21.16 2.21
CA GLU A 398 -15.01 21.67 2.19
C GLU A 398 -15.67 21.49 3.57
N SER A 399 -16.16 22.60 4.13
CA SER A 399 -17.04 22.55 5.30
C SER A 399 -18.30 21.75 5.00
N LYS A 400 -18.75 20.94 5.96
CA LYS A 400 -20.01 20.21 5.89
C LYS A 400 -20.77 20.37 7.21
N ASN A 401 -22.01 20.83 7.15
CA ASN A 401 -22.86 21.07 8.34
C ASN A 401 -22.19 21.98 9.38
N GLY A 402 -21.56 23.09 8.93
CA GLY A 402 -20.89 24.03 9.82
C GLY A 402 -19.58 23.53 10.44
N SER A 403 -19.07 22.37 9.99
CA SER A 403 -17.75 21.89 10.42
C SER A 403 -16.65 22.82 9.94
N LYS A 404 -15.58 22.92 10.70
CA LYS A 404 -14.45 23.79 10.41
C LYS A 404 -13.15 23.01 10.58
N LEU A 405 -12.10 23.46 9.87
CA LEU A 405 -10.75 22.94 9.98
C LEU A 405 -9.96 23.81 10.97
N ASP A 406 -9.36 23.20 12.00
CA ASP A 406 -8.57 23.99 12.96
C ASP A 406 -7.26 24.49 12.33
N TYR A 407 -6.58 23.63 11.57
CA TYR A 407 -5.30 23.93 10.90
C TYR A 407 -5.24 23.23 9.55
N PHE A 408 -4.59 23.84 8.56
CA PHE A 408 -4.24 23.10 7.33
C PHE A 408 -3.14 22.08 7.63
N ALA A 409 -2.06 22.48 8.28
CA ALA A 409 -0.98 21.57 8.63
C ALA A 409 -0.57 21.68 10.10
N ILE A 410 -0.22 20.54 10.71
CA ILE A 410 0.43 20.44 12.03
C ILE A 410 1.83 19.87 11.82
N ILE A 411 2.86 20.65 12.16
CA ILE A 411 4.27 20.28 12.02
C ILE A 411 4.92 20.24 13.40
N PRO A 412 5.18 19.06 13.99
CA PRO A 412 5.78 18.92 15.31
C PRO A 412 7.31 19.11 15.28
N ARG A 413 7.92 19.07 16.47
CA ARG A 413 9.37 19.29 16.65
C ARG A 413 10.29 18.31 15.93
N GLN A 414 9.81 17.10 15.66
CA GLN A 414 10.59 16.02 15.02
C GLN A 414 10.52 16.04 13.48
N TYR A 415 10.13 17.15 12.90
CA TYR A 415 10.15 17.32 11.45
C TYR A 415 11.44 18.06 11.05
N HIS A 416 12.20 17.52 10.12
CA HIS A 416 13.54 18.01 9.79
C HIS A 416 13.72 18.55 8.37
N GLY A 417 12.84 18.23 7.45
CA GLY A 417 13.04 18.55 6.05
C GLY A 417 12.12 19.62 5.47
N ALA A 418 12.05 19.66 4.15
CA ALA A 418 11.25 20.62 3.42
C ALA A 418 9.76 20.27 3.49
N PHE A 419 8.93 21.26 3.80
CA PHE A 419 7.48 21.18 3.73
C PHE A 419 6.98 22.21 2.71
N THR A 420 6.24 21.78 1.72
CA THR A 420 5.67 22.66 0.69
C THR A 420 4.16 22.51 0.65
N ALA A 421 3.43 23.62 0.69
CA ALA A 421 1.97 23.66 0.51
C ALA A 421 1.61 24.78 -0.47
N THR A 422 1.09 24.41 -1.65
CA THR A 422 0.76 25.36 -2.70
C THR A 422 -0.61 25.07 -3.32
N ASP A 423 -1.29 26.09 -3.78
CA ASP A 423 -2.51 25.99 -4.58
C ASP A 423 -3.66 25.20 -3.93
N ASN A 424 -3.69 25.12 -2.59
CA ASN A 424 -4.76 24.43 -1.87
C ASN A 424 -5.91 25.40 -1.57
N THR A 425 -7.16 24.92 -1.62
CA THR A 425 -8.37 25.66 -1.31
C THR A 425 -8.98 25.19 0.00
N ILE A 426 -9.14 26.09 0.97
CA ILE A 426 -9.64 25.76 2.31
C ILE A 426 -10.86 26.62 2.63
N ASN A 427 -12.03 25.99 2.72
CA ASN A 427 -13.28 26.64 3.09
C ASN A 427 -13.60 26.40 4.58
N GLY A 428 -13.50 27.43 5.42
CA GLY A 428 -13.78 27.33 6.86
C GLY A 428 -12.57 26.97 7.73
N LEU A 429 -11.43 27.65 7.56
CA LEU A 429 -10.28 27.56 8.45
C LEU A 429 -10.48 28.45 9.68
N THR A 430 -10.27 27.93 10.90
CA THR A 430 -10.46 28.69 12.15
C THR A 430 -9.16 29.14 12.81
N GLY A 431 -8.08 28.43 12.60
CA GLY A 431 -6.77 28.74 13.18
C GLY A 431 -5.74 29.15 12.11
N PRO A 432 -4.47 29.28 12.48
CA PRO A 432 -3.40 29.57 11.53
C PRO A 432 -3.26 28.44 10.50
N PHE A 433 -2.85 28.79 9.29
CA PHE A 433 -2.66 27.82 8.21
C PHE A 433 -1.74 26.66 8.65
N ILE A 434 -0.63 26.97 9.33
CA ILE A 434 0.28 26.00 9.90
C ILE A 434 0.39 26.17 11.41
N LYS A 435 0.10 25.07 12.16
CA LYS A 435 0.45 24.95 13.57
C LYS A 435 1.87 24.39 13.69
N ARG A 436 2.77 25.20 14.23
CA ARG A 436 4.19 24.86 14.35
C ARG A 436 4.56 24.55 15.80
N ASN A 437 5.32 23.49 16.03
CA ASN A 437 6.00 23.21 17.30
C ASN A 437 7.53 23.08 17.11
N SER A 438 8.06 23.30 15.90
CA SER A 438 9.49 23.25 15.59
C SER A 438 10.09 24.65 15.54
N LYS A 439 11.30 24.82 16.04
CA LYS A 439 12.09 26.06 15.95
C LYS A 439 12.86 26.14 14.62
N ASP A 440 13.12 25.01 13.97
CA ASP A 440 13.89 24.94 12.72
C ASP A 440 12.96 24.86 11.51
N LEU A 441 12.73 26.01 10.88
CA LEU A 441 11.68 26.18 9.86
C LEU A 441 12.24 26.70 8.53
N ARG A 442 13.53 26.48 8.27
CA ARG A 442 14.23 27.04 7.10
C ARG A 442 13.66 26.61 5.76
N TYR A 443 12.85 25.55 5.72
CA TYR A 443 12.39 24.91 4.47
C TYR A 443 10.86 24.80 4.35
N ILE A 444 10.10 25.73 4.98
CA ILE A 444 8.64 25.76 4.80
C ILE A 444 8.30 26.77 3.72
N HIS A 445 7.76 26.25 2.61
CA HIS A 445 7.23 27.05 1.51
C HIS A 445 5.71 26.93 1.45
N VAL A 446 5.04 28.08 1.59
CA VAL A 446 3.57 28.18 1.51
C VAL A 446 3.22 29.32 0.58
N SER A 447 2.59 29.03 -0.55
CA SER A 447 2.21 30.03 -1.53
C SER A 447 0.92 29.65 -2.27
N SER A 448 0.25 30.65 -2.82
CA SER A 448 -0.93 30.45 -3.70
C SER A 448 -2.08 29.64 -3.08
N ASN A 449 -2.16 29.57 -1.73
CA ASN A 449 -3.27 28.87 -1.07
C ASN A 449 -4.43 29.85 -0.85
N HIS A 450 -5.64 29.39 -1.10
CA HIS A 450 -6.87 30.18 -0.97
C HIS A 450 -7.64 29.74 0.27
N THR A 451 -7.86 30.66 1.21
CA THR A 451 -8.73 30.43 2.37
C THR A 451 -10.03 31.21 2.18
N ILE A 452 -11.15 30.52 2.27
CA ILE A 452 -12.49 31.08 2.24
C ILE A 452 -13.02 31.04 3.67
N PRO A 453 -13.49 32.15 4.23
CA PRO A 453 -13.96 32.26 5.62
C PRO A 453 -15.07 31.27 5.98
#